data_7e97d77585cde843c8f43bb3e79fd815
#
_entry.id   7e97d77585cde843c8f43bb3e79fd815
#
_cell.length_a   1.000
_cell.length_b   1.000
_cell.length_c   1.000
_cell.angle_alpha   90.00
_cell.angle_beta   90.00
_cell.angle_gamma   90.00
#
_symmetry.space_group_name_H-M   'P 1'
#
loop_
_entity.id
_entity.type
_entity.pdbx_description
1 polymer ?
#
loop_
_entity_poly.entity_id
_entity_poly.type
_entity_poly.pdbx_seq_one_letter_code
_entity_poly.pdbx_strand_id
1 'polypeptide(L)'
;GNGTLDLPKDGSVPAFAAGTAVTEGGLGKLTLSQLEQVLAGDVVGSSFSVGQDSYAYGGTTRPEDFELQMQLLAAYFTDAASRPEPFAVIKSSLPTQLDQIRATPGGALALDGFPMLSSGDRRFAPLPTKEQIETAELSTLRQVVDTGISQGPIEITIVGDVTVEAAIEAVGETFG
;
A
#
# COMPACT_ATOMS: atom_id res chain seq x y z
N GLY A 1 -11.71 0.48 -7.68
CA GLY A 1 -12.39 0.52 -6.38
C GLY A 1 -12.30 1.89 -5.74
N ASN A 2 -13.12 2.15 -4.74
CA ASN A 2 -13.18 3.45 -4.05
C ASN A 2 -12.41 3.40 -2.71
N GLY A 3 -11.30 2.70 -2.65
CA GLY A 3 -10.45 2.65 -1.48
C GLY A 3 -11.17 2.15 -0.21
N THR A 4 -10.89 2.78 0.95
CA THR A 4 -11.50 2.36 2.22
C THR A 4 -13.01 2.62 2.28
N LEU A 5 -13.57 3.48 1.42
CA LEU A 5 -15.02 3.74 1.39
C LEU A 5 -15.84 2.53 0.93
N ASP A 6 -15.25 1.60 0.18
CA ASP A 6 -15.89 0.33 -0.21
C ASP A 6 -15.81 -0.74 0.89
N LEU A 7 -15.02 -0.52 1.95
CA LEU A 7 -14.81 -1.49 3.01
C LEU A 7 -15.93 -1.46 4.06
N PRO A 8 -16.09 -2.52 4.85
CA PRO A 8 -16.97 -2.53 6.00
C PRO A 8 -16.63 -1.44 7.01
N LYS A 9 -17.65 -0.81 7.60
CA LYS A 9 -17.50 0.28 8.58
C LYS A 9 -16.88 -0.14 9.91
N ASP A 10 -16.92 -1.43 10.22
CA ASP A 10 -16.40 -2.01 11.46
C ASP A 10 -14.87 -2.13 11.51
N GLY A 11 -14.20 -1.93 10.35
CA GLY A 11 -12.75 -2.05 10.23
C GLY A 11 -12.26 -3.50 10.29
N SER A 12 -13.12 -4.46 9.92
CA SER A 12 -12.76 -5.89 9.85
C SER A 12 -11.71 -6.20 8.77
N VAL A 13 -11.59 -5.32 7.77
CA VAL A 13 -10.55 -5.44 6.74
C VAL A 13 -9.27 -4.75 7.22
N PRO A 14 -8.11 -5.45 7.21
CA PRO A 14 -6.86 -4.90 7.73
C PRO A 14 -6.13 -4.00 6.72
N ALA A 15 -6.81 -2.97 6.19
CA ALA A 15 -6.25 -2.02 5.21
C ALA A 15 -4.99 -1.29 5.73
N PHE A 16 -4.83 -1.17 7.05
CA PHE A 16 -3.65 -0.61 7.70
C PHE A 16 -2.35 -1.35 7.37
N ALA A 17 -2.45 -2.63 7.01
CA ALA A 17 -1.30 -3.47 6.67
C ALA A 17 -1.01 -3.52 5.16
N ALA A 18 -1.87 -2.92 4.32
CA ALA A 18 -1.81 -3.09 2.87
C ALA A 18 -0.48 -2.60 2.27
N GLY A 19 -0.03 -1.42 2.67
CA GLY A 19 1.23 -0.85 2.18
C GLY A 19 2.40 -1.82 2.35
N THR A 20 2.69 -2.19 3.57
CA THR A 20 3.80 -3.09 3.90
C THR A 20 3.59 -4.50 3.33
N ALA A 21 2.38 -5.06 3.44
CA ALA A 21 2.12 -6.42 2.97
C ALA A 21 2.32 -6.56 1.44
N VAL A 22 1.95 -5.52 0.67
CA VAL A 22 2.12 -5.52 -0.79
C VAL A 22 3.58 -5.28 -1.17
N THR A 23 4.20 -4.22 -0.64
CA THR A 23 5.56 -3.84 -1.07
C THR A 23 6.63 -4.78 -0.52
N GLU A 24 6.57 -5.16 0.76
CA GLU A 24 7.55 -6.07 1.37
C GLU A 24 7.29 -7.54 1.01
N GLY A 25 6.09 -7.85 0.49
CA GLY A 25 5.80 -9.15 -0.11
C GLY A 25 6.68 -9.46 -1.32
N GLY A 26 7.19 -8.43 -2.01
CA GLY A 26 7.91 -8.57 -3.27
C GLY A 26 7.00 -8.97 -4.43
N LEU A 27 7.55 -9.61 -5.43
CA LEU A 27 6.84 -10.08 -6.61
C LEU A 27 6.62 -11.60 -6.54
N GLY A 28 5.74 -12.14 -7.38
CA GLY A 28 5.35 -13.56 -7.34
C GLY A 28 6.53 -14.52 -7.27
N LYS A 29 7.58 -14.31 -8.09
CA LYS A 29 8.77 -15.14 -8.16
C LYS A 29 9.96 -14.64 -7.35
N LEU A 30 9.96 -13.36 -6.93
CA LEU A 30 11.08 -12.71 -6.26
C LEU A 30 10.67 -12.24 -4.87
N THR A 31 11.40 -12.64 -3.85
CA THR A 31 11.28 -12.00 -2.53
C THR A 31 11.78 -10.56 -2.62
N LEU A 32 11.44 -9.72 -1.63
CA LEU A 32 11.94 -8.34 -1.59
C LEU A 32 13.48 -8.32 -1.67
N SER A 33 14.18 -9.15 -0.88
CA SER A 33 15.64 -9.19 -0.91
C SER A 33 16.23 -9.61 -2.25
N GLN A 34 15.58 -10.51 -2.98
CA GLN A 34 16.00 -10.88 -4.33
C GLN A 34 15.74 -9.76 -5.32
N LEU A 35 14.60 -9.06 -5.18
CA LEU A 35 14.28 -7.90 -6.01
C LEU A 35 15.27 -6.76 -5.79
N GLU A 36 15.63 -6.45 -4.53
CA GLU A 36 16.66 -5.48 -4.19
C GLU A 36 18.04 -5.85 -4.77
N GLN A 37 18.39 -7.14 -4.81
CA GLN A 37 19.64 -7.60 -5.45
C GLN A 37 19.62 -7.39 -6.96
N VAL A 38 18.49 -7.66 -7.62
CA VAL A 38 18.33 -7.45 -9.07
C VAL A 38 18.41 -5.96 -9.42
N LEU A 39 17.84 -5.11 -8.59
CA LEU A 39 17.77 -3.66 -8.79
C LEU A 39 18.99 -2.92 -8.18
N ALA A 40 20.01 -3.66 -7.72
CA ALA A 40 21.16 -3.04 -7.09
C ALA A 40 21.95 -2.19 -8.10
N GLY A 41 22.04 -0.90 -7.81
CA GLY A 41 22.69 0.09 -8.70
C GLY A 41 21.71 1.04 -9.40
N ASP A 42 20.43 0.65 -9.48
CA ASP A 42 19.36 1.49 -10.01
C ASP A 42 18.67 2.25 -8.87
N VAL A 43 18.14 3.43 -9.17
CA VAL A 43 17.36 4.23 -8.23
C VAL A 43 15.89 4.08 -8.58
N VAL A 44 15.25 3.09 -8.01
CA VAL A 44 13.84 2.82 -8.19
C VAL A 44 13.19 2.52 -6.83
N GLY A 45 11.88 2.74 -6.73
CA GLY A 45 11.16 2.48 -5.49
C GLY A 45 9.72 2.09 -5.73
N SER A 46 9.12 1.43 -4.76
CA SER A 46 7.71 1.09 -4.79
C SER A 46 7.05 1.41 -3.46
N SER A 47 5.87 1.94 -3.53
CA SER A 47 4.97 2.14 -2.40
C SER A 47 3.56 1.74 -2.80
N PHE A 48 2.77 1.32 -1.83
CA PHE A 48 1.36 1.04 -2.02
C PHE A 48 0.56 1.63 -0.87
N SER A 49 -0.59 2.19 -1.16
CA SER A 49 -1.50 2.72 -0.16
C SER A 49 -2.95 2.52 -0.55
N VAL A 50 -3.81 2.40 0.47
CA VAL A 50 -5.26 2.40 0.33
C VAL A 50 -5.77 3.71 0.91
N GLY A 51 -6.16 4.62 0.03
CA GLY A 51 -6.78 5.88 0.39
C GLY A 51 -8.27 5.71 0.68
N GLN A 52 -8.98 6.81 0.90
CA GLN A 52 -10.43 6.76 1.12
C GLN A 52 -11.19 6.34 -0.15
N ASP A 53 -10.76 6.83 -1.29
CA ASP A 53 -11.43 6.70 -2.60
C ASP A 53 -10.58 6.02 -3.67
N SER A 54 -9.37 5.58 -3.35
CA SER A 54 -8.43 5.04 -4.33
C SER A 54 -7.45 4.04 -3.75
N TYR A 55 -6.89 3.22 -4.62
CA TYR A 55 -5.70 2.41 -4.38
C TYR A 55 -4.57 3.04 -5.18
N ALA A 56 -3.44 3.31 -4.55
CA ALA A 56 -2.34 3.99 -5.21
C ALA A 56 -1.04 3.20 -5.12
N TYR A 57 -0.41 2.96 -6.25
CA TYR A 57 0.99 2.62 -6.36
C TYR A 57 1.79 3.88 -6.63
N GLY A 58 2.97 3.97 -6.06
CA GLY A 58 3.88 5.08 -6.30
C GLY A 58 5.33 4.66 -6.24
N GLY A 59 6.19 5.50 -6.78
CA GLY A 59 7.63 5.30 -6.73
C GLY A 59 8.36 6.59 -7.04
N THR A 60 9.65 6.60 -6.75
CA THR A 60 10.54 7.71 -7.06
C THR A 60 11.77 7.16 -7.74
N THR A 61 12.21 7.83 -8.79
CA THR A 61 13.35 7.40 -9.60
C THR A 61 14.15 8.61 -10.06
N ARG A 62 15.28 8.36 -10.70
CA ARG A 62 16.03 9.34 -11.50
C ARG A 62 15.70 9.16 -12.99
N PRO A 63 15.96 10.16 -13.85
CA PRO A 63 15.61 10.10 -15.27
C PRO A 63 16.15 8.87 -16.00
N GLU A 64 17.37 8.43 -15.66
CA GLU A 64 18.03 7.28 -16.29
C GLU A 64 17.34 5.95 -16.01
N ASP A 65 16.65 5.83 -14.88
CA ASP A 65 15.98 4.60 -14.44
C ASP A 65 14.45 4.68 -14.63
N PHE A 66 13.95 5.68 -15.36
CA PHE A 66 12.52 5.92 -15.48
C PHE A 66 11.75 4.73 -16.09
N GLU A 67 12.27 4.12 -17.15
CA GLU A 67 11.65 2.94 -17.77
C GLU A 67 11.60 1.76 -16.79
N LEU A 68 12.69 1.51 -16.06
CA LEU A 68 12.76 0.46 -15.05
C LEU A 68 11.76 0.72 -13.91
N GLN A 69 11.59 1.99 -13.50
CA GLN A 69 10.59 2.39 -12.51
C GLN A 69 9.17 2.05 -12.98
N MET A 70 8.84 2.32 -14.24
CA MET A 70 7.52 1.99 -14.81
C MET A 70 7.31 0.49 -14.88
N GLN A 71 8.32 -0.28 -15.28
CA GLN A 71 8.29 -1.75 -15.28
C GLN A 71 8.10 -2.32 -13.86
N LEU A 72 8.77 -1.75 -12.87
CA LEU A 72 8.62 -2.15 -11.46
C LEU A 72 7.19 -1.92 -10.95
N LEU A 73 6.60 -0.75 -11.23
CA LEU A 73 5.23 -0.44 -10.84
C LEU A 73 4.22 -1.35 -11.54
N ALA A 74 4.40 -1.63 -12.84
CA ALA A 74 3.56 -2.56 -13.59
C ALA A 74 3.68 -4.00 -13.05
N ALA A 75 4.89 -4.42 -12.65
CA ALA A 75 5.09 -5.72 -12.02
C ALA A 75 4.37 -5.83 -10.68
N TYR A 76 4.43 -4.81 -9.82
CA TYR A 76 3.66 -4.79 -8.58
C TYR A 76 2.15 -4.74 -8.81
N PHE A 77 1.72 -4.04 -9.85
CA PHE A 77 0.30 -3.97 -10.21
C PHE A 77 -0.27 -5.33 -10.65
N THR A 78 0.53 -6.14 -11.33
CA THR A 78 0.09 -7.41 -11.94
C THR A 78 0.47 -8.66 -11.16
N ASP A 79 1.57 -8.64 -10.40
CA ASP A 79 2.17 -9.84 -9.78
C ASP A 79 2.71 -9.56 -8.35
N ALA A 80 2.11 -8.65 -7.59
CA ALA A 80 2.47 -8.44 -6.20
C ALA A 80 2.25 -9.71 -5.37
N ALA A 81 3.27 -10.12 -4.62
CA ALA A 81 3.18 -11.31 -3.79
C ALA A 81 2.62 -10.97 -2.40
N SER A 82 1.61 -11.74 -1.97
CA SER A 82 1.08 -11.65 -0.61
C SER A 82 1.75 -12.71 0.27
N ARG A 83 2.95 -12.41 0.77
CA ARG A 83 3.69 -13.31 1.65
C ARG A 83 3.28 -13.13 3.12
N PRO A 84 3.23 -14.22 3.91
CA PRO A 84 2.78 -14.14 5.30
C PRO A 84 3.79 -13.46 6.23
N GLU A 85 5.09 -13.48 5.90
CA GLU A 85 6.14 -12.99 6.79
C GLU A 85 6.04 -11.47 7.05
N PRO A 86 5.93 -10.58 6.04
CA PRO A 86 5.77 -9.15 6.29
C PRO A 86 4.50 -8.83 7.09
N PHE A 87 3.41 -9.54 6.81
CA PHE A 87 2.16 -9.36 7.54
C PHE A 87 2.28 -9.79 9.01
N ALA A 88 2.98 -10.87 9.30
CA ALA A 88 3.24 -11.33 10.67
C ALA A 88 4.11 -10.31 11.45
N VAL A 89 5.09 -9.68 10.79
CA VAL A 89 5.91 -8.61 11.39
C VAL A 89 5.03 -7.43 11.79
N ILE A 90 4.11 -6.99 10.93
CA ILE A 90 3.17 -5.91 11.27
C ILE A 90 2.33 -6.30 12.50
N LYS A 91 1.72 -7.48 12.47
CA LYS A 91 0.89 -7.95 13.60
C LYS A 91 1.63 -7.99 14.93
N SER A 92 2.90 -8.31 14.92
CA SER A 92 3.72 -8.40 16.14
C SER A 92 4.23 -7.04 16.62
N SER A 93 4.56 -6.12 15.72
CA SER A 93 5.19 -4.83 16.07
C SER A 93 4.19 -3.70 16.33
N LEU A 94 3.10 -3.66 15.57
CA LEU A 94 2.15 -2.55 15.59
C LEU A 94 1.47 -2.33 16.96
N PRO A 95 1.10 -3.36 17.75
CA PRO A 95 0.53 -3.15 19.08
C PRO A 95 1.43 -2.33 20.00
N THR A 96 2.74 -2.58 19.98
CA THR A 96 3.71 -1.81 20.77
C THR A 96 3.84 -0.37 20.27
N GLN A 97 3.83 -0.18 18.95
CA GLN A 97 3.85 1.17 18.36
C GLN A 97 2.58 1.96 18.74
N LEU A 98 1.41 1.33 18.75
CA LEU A 98 0.16 1.98 19.17
C LEU A 98 0.22 2.44 20.64
N ASP A 99 0.85 1.67 21.54
CA ASP A 99 1.04 2.07 22.92
C ASP A 99 1.95 3.32 23.04
N GLN A 100 3.00 3.39 22.24
CA GLN A 100 3.88 4.55 22.18
C GLN A 100 3.16 5.79 21.61
N ILE A 101 2.38 5.60 20.54
CA ILE A 101 1.56 6.66 19.93
C ILE A 101 0.54 7.17 20.96
N ARG A 102 -0.16 6.28 21.65
CA ARG A 102 -1.17 6.62 22.68
C ARG A 102 -0.58 7.44 23.84
N ALA A 103 0.69 7.29 24.14
CA ALA A 103 1.38 8.06 25.18
C ALA A 103 1.55 9.54 24.82
N THR A 104 1.24 9.95 23.59
CA THR A 104 1.30 11.34 23.15
C THR A 104 -0.10 11.96 23.03
N PRO A 105 -0.28 13.28 23.29
CA PRO A 105 -1.59 13.94 23.16
C PRO A 105 -2.18 13.81 21.74
N GLY A 106 -1.37 13.98 20.70
CA GLY A 106 -1.81 13.82 19.30
C GLY A 106 -2.21 12.38 18.98
N GLY A 107 -1.49 11.41 19.52
CA GLY A 107 -1.81 10.00 19.36
C GLY A 107 -3.09 9.58 20.09
N ALA A 108 -3.31 10.09 21.30
CA ALA A 108 -4.58 9.88 22.01
C ALA A 108 -5.77 10.44 21.21
N LEU A 109 -5.63 11.63 20.63
CA LEU A 109 -6.64 12.20 19.74
C LEU A 109 -6.87 11.32 18.50
N ALA A 110 -5.81 10.82 17.87
CA ALA A 110 -5.90 9.96 16.69
C ALA A 110 -6.60 8.63 16.99
N LEU A 111 -6.31 8.02 18.14
CA LEU A 111 -6.85 6.71 18.51
C LEU A 111 -8.28 6.78 19.08
N ASP A 112 -8.59 7.80 19.83
CA ASP A 112 -9.84 7.90 20.59
C ASP A 112 -10.76 9.01 20.06
N GLY A 113 -10.21 10.15 19.65
CA GLY A 113 -10.97 11.32 19.21
C GLY A 113 -11.57 11.18 17.81
N PHE A 114 -10.79 10.79 16.82
CA PHE A 114 -11.31 10.65 15.45
C PHE A 114 -12.41 9.60 15.30
N PRO A 115 -12.34 8.42 15.95
CA PRO A 115 -13.46 7.48 15.93
C PRO A 115 -14.76 8.04 16.51
N MET A 116 -14.67 8.90 17.53
CA MET A 116 -15.86 9.58 18.08
C MET A 116 -16.48 10.56 17.08
N LEU A 117 -15.65 11.33 16.36
CA LEU A 117 -16.10 12.29 15.36
C LEU A 117 -16.75 11.61 14.14
N SER A 118 -16.33 10.41 13.80
CA SER A 118 -16.90 9.61 12.70
C SER A 118 -18.05 8.69 13.12
N SER A 119 -18.61 8.90 14.31
CA SER A 119 -19.68 8.05 14.86
C SER A 119 -19.35 6.55 14.89
N GLY A 120 -18.08 6.22 15.10
CA GLY A 120 -17.57 4.85 15.15
C GLY A 120 -17.27 4.23 13.78
N ASP A 121 -17.42 4.95 12.69
CA ASP A 121 -17.05 4.44 11.37
C ASP A 121 -15.52 4.31 11.25
N ARG A 122 -15.03 3.07 11.29
CA ARG A 122 -13.59 2.76 11.32
C ARG A 122 -12.86 3.04 10.01
N ARG A 123 -13.56 3.27 8.91
CA ARG A 123 -12.96 3.64 7.62
C ARG A 123 -12.26 5.00 7.68
N PHE A 124 -12.68 5.86 8.61
CA PHE A 124 -12.09 7.19 8.83
C PHE A 124 -11.09 7.21 10.01
N ALA A 125 -10.88 6.08 10.67
CA ALA A 125 -9.91 6.00 11.76
C ALA A 125 -8.50 5.91 11.19
N PRO A 126 -7.57 6.78 11.60
CA PRO A 126 -6.21 6.80 11.04
C PRO A 126 -5.37 5.60 11.50
N LEU A 127 -5.77 4.94 12.58
CA LEU A 127 -5.05 3.82 13.19
C LEU A 127 -6.01 2.69 13.58
N PRO A 128 -5.58 1.42 13.50
CA PRO A 128 -6.38 0.28 13.92
C PRO A 128 -6.46 0.19 15.46
N THR A 129 -7.40 -0.60 15.97
CA THR A 129 -7.41 -1.06 17.35
C THR A 129 -6.51 -2.30 17.50
N LYS A 130 -6.12 -2.65 18.76
CA LYS A 130 -5.40 -3.89 19.04
C LYS A 130 -6.21 -5.12 18.62
N GLU A 131 -7.52 -5.13 18.86
CA GLU A 131 -8.42 -6.20 18.45
C GLU A 131 -8.45 -6.38 16.93
N GLN A 132 -8.49 -5.27 16.16
CA GLN A 132 -8.39 -5.32 14.70
C GLN A 132 -7.06 -5.90 14.22
N ILE A 133 -5.95 -5.64 14.92
CA ILE A 133 -4.66 -6.23 14.59
C ILE A 133 -4.65 -7.73 14.91
N GLU A 134 -5.16 -8.13 16.08
CA GLU A 134 -5.19 -9.53 16.51
C GLU A 134 -6.03 -10.40 15.56
N THR A 135 -7.21 -9.90 15.16
CA THR A 135 -8.14 -10.61 14.27
C THR A 135 -7.81 -10.49 12.79
N ALA A 136 -6.83 -9.65 12.43
CA ALA A 136 -6.45 -9.42 11.04
C ALA A 136 -5.95 -10.69 10.35
N GLU A 137 -6.47 -10.94 9.13
CA GLU A 137 -6.07 -12.06 8.28
C GLU A 137 -5.54 -11.57 6.93
N LEU A 138 -4.41 -12.13 6.49
CA LEU A 138 -3.79 -11.80 5.22
C LEU A 138 -4.70 -12.14 4.03
N SER A 139 -5.47 -13.22 4.11
CA SER A 139 -6.43 -13.63 3.09
C SER A 139 -7.49 -12.56 2.83
N THR A 140 -8.01 -11.95 3.89
CA THR A 140 -9.00 -10.86 3.79
C THR A 140 -8.39 -9.62 3.14
N LEU A 141 -7.16 -9.25 3.55
CA LEU A 141 -6.44 -8.14 2.94
C LEU A 141 -6.22 -8.38 1.45
N ARG A 142 -5.70 -9.56 1.09
CA ARG A 142 -5.42 -9.93 -0.29
C ARG A 142 -6.68 -9.84 -1.16
N GLN A 143 -7.78 -10.43 -0.73
CA GLN A 143 -9.05 -10.38 -1.48
C GLN A 143 -9.48 -8.95 -1.78
N VAL A 144 -9.34 -8.04 -0.80
CA VAL A 144 -9.73 -6.63 -0.97
C VAL A 144 -8.78 -5.89 -1.90
N VAL A 145 -7.48 -6.10 -1.76
CA VAL A 145 -6.47 -5.46 -2.64
C VAL A 145 -6.64 -5.94 -4.07
N ASP A 146 -6.71 -7.25 -4.30
CA ASP A 146 -6.88 -7.83 -5.64
C ASP A 146 -8.17 -7.34 -6.31
N THR A 147 -9.27 -7.27 -5.56
CA THR A 147 -10.55 -6.73 -6.07
C THR A 147 -10.45 -5.24 -6.37
N GLY A 148 -9.85 -4.46 -5.46
CA GLY A 148 -9.73 -3.00 -5.60
C GLY A 148 -8.89 -2.59 -6.80
N ILE A 149 -7.80 -3.32 -7.04
CA ILE A 149 -6.89 -3.05 -8.17
C ILE A 149 -7.49 -3.48 -9.50
N SER A 150 -8.20 -4.61 -9.54
CA SER A 150 -8.76 -5.16 -10.78
C SER A 150 -10.00 -4.42 -11.29
N GLN A 151 -10.58 -3.55 -10.49
CA GLN A 151 -11.83 -2.84 -10.81
C GLN A 151 -11.61 -1.33 -10.88
N GLY A 152 -11.92 -0.77 -12.03
CA GLY A 152 -11.92 0.68 -12.23
C GLY A 152 -10.85 1.18 -13.20
N PRO A 153 -10.90 2.45 -13.55
CA PRO A 153 -9.89 3.08 -14.40
C PRO A 153 -8.55 3.20 -13.67
N ILE A 154 -7.48 3.15 -14.45
CA ILE A 154 -6.13 3.47 -13.97
C ILE A 154 -5.83 4.92 -14.36
N GLU A 155 -5.40 5.70 -13.40
CA GLU A 155 -4.85 7.04 -13.63
C GLU A 155 -3.36 7.00 -13.30
N ILE A 156 -2.52 7.50 -14.23
CA ILE A 156 -1.08 7.55 -14.06
C ILE A 156 -0.65 9.01 -14.07
N THR A 157 0.01 9.44 -13.00
CA THR A 157 0.57 10.78 -12.85
C THR A 157 2.09 10.69 -12.79
N ILE A 158 2.78 11.37 -13.69
CA ILE A 158 4.23 11.44 -13.75
C ILE A 158 4.65 12.89 -13.56
N VAL A 159 5.56 13.14 -12.62
CA VAL A 159 6.09 14.47 -12.32
C VAL A 159 7.61 14.37 -12.23
N GLY A 160 8.32 15.13 -13.06
CA GLY A 160 9.78 15.14 -13.06
C GLY A 160 10.39 15.65 -14.35
N ASP A 161 11.68 15.46 -14.50
CA ASP A 161 12.44 15.81 -15.71
C ASP A 161 12.33 14.68 -16.75
N VAL A 162 11.15 14.59 -17.38
CA VAL A 162 10.81 13.63 -18.41
C VAL A 162 9.96 14.34 -19.49
N THR A 163 10.19 14.01 -20.75
CA THR A 163 9.34 14.56 -21.82
C THR A 163 7.98 13.86 -21.85
N VAL A 164 6.96 14.54 -22.35
CA VAL A 164 5.62 13.98 -22.48
C VAL A 164 5.62 12.75 -23.39
N GLU A 165 6.39 12.79 -24.46
CA GLU A 165 6.53 11.70 -25.42
C GLU A 165 7.13 10.45 -24.77
N ALA A 166 8.23 10.59 -24.00
CA ALA A 166 8.86 9.48 -23.28
C ALA A 166 7.93 8.92 -22.19
N ALA A 167 7.18 9.79 -21.51
CA ALA A 167 6.20 9.35 -20.53
C ALA A 167 5.07 8.52 -21.15
N ILE A 168 4.53 8.95 -22.29
CA ILE A 168 3.48 8.24 -23.03
C ILE A 168 4.01 6.88 -23.54
N GLU A 169 5.23 6.85 -24.10
CA GLU A 169 5.85 5.62 -24.58
C GLU A 169 6.02 4.59 -23.46
N ALA A 170 6.63 4.99 -22.34
CA ALA A 170 6.84 4.11 -21.19
C ALA A 170 5.52 3.58 -20.58
N VAL A 171 4.48 4.42 -20.50
CA VAL A 171 3.15 3.98 -20.06
C VAL A 171 2.53 3.00 -21.04
N GLY A 172 2.64 3.26 -22.36
CA GLY A 172 2.12 2.40 -23.40
C GLY A 172 2.78 1.01 -23.40
N GLU A 173 4.06 0.93 -23.09
CA GLU A 173 4.80 -0.34 -23.03
C GLU A 173 4.52 -1.15 -21.75
N THR A 174 4.11 -0.50 -20.66
CA THR A 174 3.97 -1.15 -19.36
C THR A 174 2.52 -1.39 -18.93
N PHE A 175 1.62 -0.48 -19.26
CA PHE A 175 0.20 -0.52 -18.86
C PHE A 175 -0.78 -0.54 -20.06
N GLY A 176 -0.27 -0.49 -21.29
CA GLY A 176 -1.06 -0.46 -22.54
C GLY A 176 -1.56 -1.82 -23.03
#